data_b3b634cd335d1c12dae4553a7594ee3d
#
_entry.id   b3b634cd335d1c12dae4553a7594ee3d
#
_cell.length_a   1.000
_cell.length_b   1.000
_cell.length_c   1.000
_cell.angle_alpha   90.00
_cell.angle_beta   90.00
_cell.angle_gamma   90.00
#
_symmetry.space_group_name_H-M   'P 1'
#
loop_
_entity.id
_entity.type
_entity.pdbx_description
1 polymer ?
#
loop_
_entity_poly.entity_id
_entity_poly.type
_entity_poly.pdbx_seq_one_letter_code
_entity_poly.pdbx_strand_id
1 'polypeptide(L)'
;MGFFDALFGSKKRTNVEVVPDHIWMTTDAKFAGLAKEAEERSKSETVAILLVAHFPDVLERLEDVANKRDWSVPCRAVPASNLDTDLAASLKLDESAVIDIIVGERHPLPSVDDGLEAFADHLPCRCRFSHHLSLDDPVLEIFGGEWVKNVLRQMGMTEDEAIESQMVSRRIRQAQQKIEGRAYGNFDAESAAHWLEKNCPELTKK
;
A
#
# COMPACT_ATOMS: atom_id res chain seq x y z
N MET A 1 11.64 -29.99 -28.34
CA MET A 1 10.72 -28.98 -27.82
C MET A 1 9.63 -29.74 -27.08
N GLY A 2 9.73 -29.81 -25.76
CA GLY A 2 8.95 -30.71 -24.95
C GLY A 2 7.57 -30.17 -24.62
N PHE A 3 6.56 -30.99 -24.84
CA PHE A 3 5.15 -30.77 -24.51
C PHE A 3 4.90 -30.49 -23.02
N PHE A 4 5.88 -30.73 -22.16
CA PHE A 4 5.83 -30.49 -20.70
C PHE A 4 6.11 -29.04 -20.28
N ASP A 5 6.78 -28.23 -21.10
CA ASP A 5 7.02 -26.81 -20.78
C ASP A 5 5.78 -25.93 -20.90
N ALA A 6 4.76 -26.39 -21.62
CA ALA A 6 3.48 -25.68 -21.77
C ALA A 6 2.49 -25.94 -20.64
N LEU A 7 2.69 -27.01 -19.83
CA LEU A 7 1.79 -27.38 -18.73
C LEU A 7 2.27 -26.91 -17.35
N PHE A 8 3.56 -26.63 -17.23
CA PHE A 8 4.17 -26.03 -16.04
C PHE A 8 4.86 -24.75 -16.49
N GLY A 9 4.04 -23.75 -16.90
CA GLY A 9 4.56 -22.41 -17.10
C GLY A 9 5.44 -22.07 -15.89
N SER A 10 6.73 -21.89 -16.13
CA SER A 10 7.67 -21.49 -15.08
C SER A 10 7.08 -20.24 -14.45
N LYS A 11 6.58 -20.34 -13.20
CA LYS A 11 6.25 -19.17 -12.40
C LYS A 11 7.51 -18.35 -12.40
N LYS A 12 7.53 -17.27 -13.20
CA LYS A 12 8.58 -16.27 -13.15
C LYS A 12 8.72 -15.95 -11.65
N ARG A 13 9.87 -16.22 -11.07
CA ARG A 13 10.12 -15.82 -9.68
C ARG A 13 10.00 -14.32 -9.69
N THR A 14 8.92 -13.80 -9.10
CA THR A 14 8.81 -12.38 -8.89
C THR A 14 9.87 -12.00 -7.86
N ASN A 15 10.58 -10.92 -8.10
CA ASN A 15 11.51 -10.34 -7.14
C ASN A 15 10.76 -9.53 -6.06
N VAL A 16 9.44 -9.55 -6.10
CA VAL A 16 8.55 -8.83 -5.18
C VAL A 16 7.94 -9.80 -4.18
N GLU A 17 8.17 -9.53 -2.90
CA GLU A 17 7.51 -10.19 -1.78
C GLU A 17 6.40 -9.28 -1.24
N VAL A 18 5.14 -9.62 -1.52
CA VAL A 18 3.97 -8.89 -1.03
C VAL A 18 3.48 -9.55 0.25
N VAL A 19 3.47 -8.81 1.35
CA VAL A 19 2.89 -9.26 2.62
C VAL A 19 1.38 -8.91 2.69
N PRO A 20 0.59 -9.55 3.59
CA PRO A 20 -0.79 -9.13 3.84
C PRO A 20 -0.88 -7.67 4.26
N ASP A 21 -2.00 -7.00 3.94
CA ASP A 21 -2.23 -5.64 4.39
C ASP A 21 -2.24 -5.55 5.92
N HIS A 22 -1.63 -4.50 6.47
CA HIS A 22 -1.69 -4.13 7.88
C HIS A 22 -2.87 -3.18 8.08
N ILE A 23 -3.93 -3.65 8.75
CA ILE A 23 -5.16 -2.89 8.93
C ILE A 23 -5.29 -2.46 10.38
N TRP A 24 -5.25 -1.17 10.61
CA TRP A 24 -5.29 -0.52 11.92
C TRP A 24 -6.69 0.01 12.23
N MET A 25 -7.02 0.16 13.50
CA MET A 25 -8.32 0.71 13.89
C MET A 25 -8.47 2.19 13.55
N THR A 26 -7.38 2.95 13.63
CA THR A 26 -7.39 4.42 13.44
C THR A 26 -6.29 4.87 12.50
N THR A 27 -6.46 6.05 11.92
CA THR A 27 -5.46 6.68 11.06
C THR A 27 -4.15 6.95 11.83
N ASP A 28 -4.20 7.36 13.07
CA ASP A 28 -2.98 7.61 13.87
C ASP A 28 -2.23 6.32 14.18
N ALA A 29 -2.94 5.23 14.52
CA ALA A 29 -2.33 3.92 14.68
C ALA A 29 -1.70 3.42 13.38
N LYS A 30 -2.32 3.65 12.23
CA LYS A 30 -1.77 3.33 10.90
C LYS A 30 -0.41 3.98 10.69
N PHE A 31 -0.29 5.29 10.87
CA PHE A 31 0.98 5.98 10.66
C PHE A 31 2.03 5.66 11.73
N ALA A 32 1.62 5.37 12.96
CA ALA A 32 2.52 4.89 14.00
C ALA A 32 3.09 3.49 13.66
N GLY A 33 2.24 2.59 13.21
CA GLY A 33 2.61 1.24 12.79
C GLY A 33 3.49 1.24 11.54
N LEU A 34 3.14 2.05 10.53
CA LEU A 34 3.95 2.25 9.33
C LEU A 34 5.35 2.76 9.68
N ALA A 35 5.43 3.76 10.55
CA ALA A 35 6.71 4.31 10.99
C ALA A 35 7.55 3.29 11.76
N LYS A 36 6.91 2.43 12.56
CA LYS A 36 7.57 1.33 13.29
C LYS A 36 8.10 0.28 12.32
N GLU A 37 7.30 -0.15 11.32
CA GLU A 37 7.77 -1.08 10.30
C GLU A 37 8.96 -0.50 9.53
N ALA A 38 8.89 0.74 9.07
CA ALA A 38 9.99 1.41 8.38
C ALA A 38 11.26 1.45 9.25
N GLU A 39 11.13 1.69 10.57
CA GLU A 39 12.26 1.66 11.50
C GLU A 39 12.87 0.26 11.63
N GLU A 40 12.06 -0.77 11.76
CA GLU A 40 12.51 -2.16 11.83
C GLU A 40 13.21 -2.57 10.52
N ARG A 41 12.64 -2.21 9.37
CA ARG A 41 13.22 -2.47 8.05
C ARG A 41 14.54 -1.74 7.86
N SER A 42 14.67 -0.49 8.31
CA SER A 42 15.91 0.29 8.18
C SER A 42 17.10 -0.35 8.91
N LYS A 43 16.86 -1.22 9.89
CA LYS A 43 17.86 -1.97 10.64
C LYS A 43 18.15 -3.36 10.06
N SER A 44 17.47 -3.74 8.97
CA SER A 44 17.61 -5.02 8.30
C SER A 44 18.60 -4.94 7.12
N GLU A 45 18.47 -5.85 6.15
CA GLU A 45 19.29 -5.90 4.93
C GLU A 45 18.90 -4.86 3.87
N THR A 46 17.86 -4.03 4.12
CA THR A 46 17.40 -3.05 3.14
C THR A 46 18.43 -1.96 2.86
N VAL A 47 18.49 -1.49 1.63
CA VAL A 47 19.38 -0.38 1.22
C VAL A 47 18.62 0.93 1.04
N ALA A 48 17.30 0.88 0.93
CA ALA A 48 16.42 2.05 0.83
C ALA A 48 14.98 1.70 1.20
N ILE A 49 14.25 2.69 1.71
CA ILE A 49 12.82 2.59 2.02
C ILE A 49 12.07 3.67 1.23
N LEU A 50 11.07 3.28 0.48
CA LEU A 50 10.13 4.17 -0.19
C LEU A 50 8.79 4.12 0.53
N LEU A 51 8.39 5.24 1.12
CA LEU A 51 7.06 5.44 1.68
C LEU A 51 6.18 6.02 0.58
N VAL A 52 5.19 5.28 0.13
CA VAL A 52 4.42 5.63 -1.07
C VAL A 52 3.00 6.04 -0.72
N ALA A 53 2.54 7.14 -1.32
CA ALA A 53 1.16 7.61 -1.23
C ALA A 53 0.52 7.78 -2.62
N HIS A 54 -0.77 7.50 -2.71
CA HIS A 54 -1.57 7.79 -3.90
C HIS A 54 -2.10 9.22 -3.89
N PHE A 55 -2.35 9.78 -2.70
CA PHE A 55 -2.97 11.10 -2.54
C PHE A 55 -2.09 12.06 -1.73
N PRO A 56 -2.22 13.38 -2.01
CA PRO A 56 -1.43 14.43 -1.35
C PRO A 56 -1.55 14.45 0.18
N ASP A 57 -2.75 14.22 0.73
CA ASP A 57 -2.99 14.22 2.19
C ASP A 57 -2.21 13.10 2.92
N VAL A 58 -2.12 11.92 2.32
CA VAL A 58 -1.32 10.82 2.85
C VAL A 58 0.17 11.08 2.61
N LEU A 59 0.54 11.66 1.46
CA LEU A 59 1.93 11.99 1.16
C LEU A 59 2.51 12.95 2.22
N GLU A 60 1.80 14.01 2.60
CA GLU A 60 2.21 14.94 3.65
C GLU A 60 2.51 14.21 4.98
N ARG A 61 1.67 13.26 5.36
CA ARG A 61 1.87 12.44 6.57
C ARG A 61 3.11 11.54 6.44
N LEU A 62 3.37 10.98 5.26
CA LEU A 62 4.56 10.15 4.99
C LEU A 62 5.84 10.97 4.95
N GLU A 63 5.80 12.20 4.44
CA GLU A 63 6.92 13.16 4.51
C GLU A 63 7.25 13.49 5.97
N ASP A 64 6.25 13.68 6.79
CA ASP A 64 6.41 13.85 8.24
C ASP A 64 7.11 12.65 8.88
N VAL A 65 6.73 11.43 8.53
CA VAL A 65 7.39 10.21 9.01
C VAL A 65 8.84 10.15 8.53
N ALA A 66 9.09 10.39 7.25
CA ALA A 66 10.42 10.34 6.65
C ALA A 66 11.39 11.36 7.26
N ASN A 67 10.90 12.58 7.55
CA ASN A 67 11.72 13.71 8.00
C ASN A 67 11.94 13.77 9.51
N LYS A 68 11.11 13.12 10.33
CA LYS A 68 11.17 13.21 11.80
C LYS A 68 12.12 12.23 12.47
N ARG A 69 12.83 11.39 11.71
CA ARG A 69 13.67 10.32 12.27
C ARG A 69 15.02 10.24 11.57
N ASP A 70 16.03 9.85 12.35
CA ASP A 70 17.33 9.45 11.81
C ASP A 70 17.25 7.99 11.36
N TRP A 71 17.21 7.79 10.05
CA TRP A 71 17.14 6.47 9.44
C TRP A 71 18.53 5.88 9.21
N SER A 72 18.70 4.57 9.41
CA SER A 72 19.95 3.87 9.13
C SER A 72 20.24 3.77 7.62
N VAL A 73 19.21 3.93 6.79
CA VAL A 73 19.26 3.90 5.33
C VAL A 73 18.39 5.04 4.78
N PRO A 74 18.56 5.47 3.52
CA PRO A 74 17.69 6.45 2.89
C PRO A 74 16.21 6.03 3.00
N CYS A 75 15.39 6.88 3.61
CA CYS A 75 13.94 6.74 3.69
C CYS A 75 13.28 7.97 3.07
N ARG A 76 12.43 7.78 2.07
CA ARG A 76 11.81 8.87 1.31
C ARG A 76 10.33 8.65 1.13
N ALA A 77 9.54 9.71 1.33
CA ALA A 77 8.15 9.75 0.88
C ALA A 77 8.10 10.09 -0.61
N VAL A 78 7.30 9.35 -1.36
CA VAL A 78 7.21 9.45 -2.83
C VAL A 78 5.75 9.31 -3.25
N PRO A 79 5.21 10.22 -4.07
CA PRO A 79 3.91 10.01 -4.67
C PRO A 79 3.95 8.82 -5.64
N ALA A 80 2.89 8.02 -5.68
CA ALA A 80 2.79 6.84 -6.54
C ALA A 80 3.02 7.16 -8.03
N SER A 81 2.63 8.37 -8.46
CA SER A 81 2.85 8.86 -9.83
C SER A 81 4.32 9.04 -10.21
N ASN A 82 5.22 9.12 -9.22
CA ASN A 82 6.65 9.32 -9.42
C ASN A 82 7.45 8.00 -9.32
N LEU A 83 6.76 6.86 -9.20
CA LEU A 83 7.40 5.55 -9.31
C LEU A 83 7.62 5.22 -10.79
N ASP A 84 8.72 5.68 -11.32
CA ASP A 84 9.07 5.59 -12.73
C ASP A 84 10.52 5.11 -12.95
N THR A 85 10.94 5.05 -14.20
CA THR A 85 12.29 4.63 -14.59
C THR A 85 13.37 5.58 -14.10
N ASP A 86 13.07 6.87 -13.94
CA ASP A 86 14.04 7.87 -13.48
C ASP A 86 14.31 7.69 -11.98
N LEU A 87 13.27 7.45 -11.19
CA LEU A 87 13.43 7.09 -9.79
C LEU A 87 14.25 5.78 -9.67
N ALA A 88 13.88 4.74 -10.41
CA ALA A 88 14.59 3.47 -10.40
C ALA A 88 16.09 3.64 -10.70
N ALA A 89 16.42 4.42 -11.74
CA ALA A 89 17.81 4.72 -12.09
C ALA A 89 18.55 5.52 -11.00
N SER A 90 17.85 6.43 -10.31
CA SER A 90 18.41 7.24 -9.24
C SER A 90 18.84 6.44 -8.02
N LEU A 91 18.17 5.32 -7.76
CA LEU A 91 18.45 4.44 -6.62
C LEU A 91 19.73 3.59 -6.80
N LYS A 92 20.23 3.46 -8.03
CA LYS A 92 21.44 2.70 -8.38
C LYS A 92 21.45 1.27 -7.81
N LEU A 93 20.31 0.60 -7.93
CA LEU A 93 20.09 -0.74 -7.39
C LEU A 93 20.75 -1.80 -8.28
N ASP A 94 21.23 -2.86 -7.67
CA ASP A 94 21.69 -4.07 -8.33
C ASP A 94 20.91 -5.31 -7.85
N GLU A 95 21.17 -6.48 -8.42
CA GLU A 95 20.47 -7.73 -8.12
C GLU A 95 20.65 -8.22 -6.66
N SER A 96 21.67 -7.73 -5.95
CA SER A 96 21.94 -8.09 -4.55
C SER A 96 21.21 -7.20 -3.56
N ALA A 97 20.71 -6.04 -4.00
CA ALA A 97 20.02 -5.08 -3.16
C ALA A 97 18.63 -5.57 -2.72
N VAL A 98 18.19 -5.08 -1.58
CA VAL A 98 16.83 -5.22 -1.08
C VAL A 98 16.28 -3.84 -0.80
N ILE A 99 15.10 -3.53 -1.29
CA ILE A 99 14.38 -2.31 -0.92
C ILE A 99 13.02 -2.64 -0.30
N ASP A 100 12.55 -1.74 0.54
CA ASP A 100 11.20 -1.79 1.09
C ASP A 100 10.33 -0.71 0.44
N ILE A 101 9.17 -1.10 -0.03
CA ILE A 101 8.11 -0.22 -0.52
C ILE A 101 6.94 -0.36 0.43
N ILE A 102 6.70 0.68 1.23
CA ILE A 102 5.64 0.72 2.23
C ILE A 102 4.60 1.74 1.79
N VAL A 103 3.40 1.27 1.47
CA VAL A 103 2.33 2.11 0.93
C VAL A 103 1.38 2.51 2.06
N GLY A 104 1.10 3.81 2.18
CA GLY A 104 0.29 4.39 3.28
C GLY A 104 -1.22 4.25 3.09
N GLU A 105 -1.67 3.70 1.95
CA GLU A 105 -3.08 3.53 1.64
C GLU A 105 -3.30 2.62 0.43
N ARG A 106 -4.54 2.20 0.18
CA ARG A 106 -4.96 1.60 -1.10
C ARG A 106 -5.66 2.64 -1.96
N HIS A 107 -5.32 2.67 -3.25
CA HIS A 107 -6.11 3.46 -4.20
C HIS A 107 -7.52 2.84 -4.36
N PRO A 108 -8.59 3.65 -4.54
CA PRO A 108 -9.93 3.08 -4.79
C PRO A 108 -10.01 2.15 -6.01
N LEU A 109 -9.17 2.37 -7.03
CA LEU A 109 -9.05 1.50 -8.20
C LEU A 109 -7.95 0.47 -7.98
N PRO A 110 -8.26 -0.84 -8.05
CA PRO A 110 -7.25 -1.88 -7.90
C PRO A 110 -6.16 -1.86 -8.99
N SER A 111 -6.49 -1.41 -10.20
CA SER A 111 -5.54 -1.30 -11.30
C SER A 111 -4.42 -0.30 -11.05
N VAL A 112 -4.65 0.71 -10.19
CA VAL A 112 -3.61 1.68 -9.79
C VAL A 112 -2.63 1.05 -8.82
N ASP A 113 -3.12 0.27 -7.84
CA ASP A 113 -2.27 -0.51 -6.93
C ASP A 113 -1.42 -1.54 -7.70
N ASP A 114 -2.00 -2.21 -8.71
CA ASP A 114 -1.28 -3.15 -9.57
C ASP A 114 -0.10 -2.49 -10.30
N GLY A 115 -0.23 -1.19 -10.61
CA GLY A 115 0.87 -0.39 -11.17
C GLY A 115 2.07 -0.27 -10.24
N LEU A 116 1.85 -0.16 -8.93
CA LEU A 116 2.94 -0.13 -7.93
C LEU A 116 3.68 -1.47 -7.86
N GLU A 117 2.94 -2.58 -7.83
CA GLU A 117 3.54 -3.92 -7.83
C GLU A 117 4.30 -4.18 -9.14
N ALA A 118 3.76 -3.73 -10.28
CA ALA A 118 4.43 -3.82 -11.57
C ALA A 118 5.72 -3.00 -11.60
N PHE A 119 5.75 -1.80 -11.03
CA PHE A 119 6.98 -1.02 -10.89
C PHE A 119 8.03 -1.81 -10.09
N ALA A 120 7.66 -2.35 -8.94
CA ALA A 120 8.55 -3.14 -8.09
C ALA A 120 9.10 -4.38 -8.84
N ASP A 121 8.27 -5.07 -9.65
CA ASP A 121 8.68 -6.26 -10.43
C ASP A 121 9.66 -5.92 -11.58
N HIS A 122 9.71 -4.67 -12.01
CA HIS A 122 10.66 -4.20 -13.03
C HIS A 122 12.02 -3.79 -12.45
N LEU A 123 12.14 -3.64 -11.13
CA LEU A 123 13.42 -3.31 -10.51
C LEU A 123 14.38 -4.51 -10.57
N PRO A 124 15.69 -4.28 -10.67
CA PRO A 124 16.69 -5.37 -10.73
C PRO A 124 16.88 -6.09 -9.40
N CYS A 125 16.39 -5.53 -8.29
CA CYS A 125 16.60 -5.95 -6.91
C CYS A 125 15.41 -6.68 -6.31
N ARG A 126 15.56 -7.21 -5.09
CA ARG A 126 14.44 -7.74 -4.30
C ARG A 126 13.66 -6.60 -3.69
N CYS A 127 12.32 -6.67 -3.79
CA CYS A 127 11.41 -5.69 -3.22
C CYS A 127 10.51 -6.37 -2.18
N ARG A 128 10.45 -5.83 -0.95
CA ARG A 128 9.43 -6.19 0.03
C ARG A 128 8.35 -5.11 -0.03
N PHE A 129 7.12 -5.53 -0.15
CA PHE A 129 5.99 -4.65 -0.42
C PHE A 129 4.90 -4.83 0.62
N SER A 130 4.53 -3.77 1.32
CA SER A 130 3.46 -3.77 2.31
C SER A 130 2.51 -2.59 2.14
N HIS A 131 1.25 -2.76 2.57
CA HIS A 131 0.27 -1.68 2.64
C HIS A 131 -0.18 -1.50 4.08
N HIS A 132 -0.26 -0.24 4.52
CA HIS A 132 -0.88 0.14 5.78
C HIS A 132 -2.20 0.86 5.53
N LEU A 133 -3.25 0.36 6.14
CA LEU A 133 -4.62 0.85 6.02
C LEU A 133 -5.18 1.13 7.40
N SER A 134 -6.18 1.99 7.49
CA SER A 134 -6.99 2.13 8.68
C SER A 134 -8.47 1.88 8.38
N LEU A 135 -9.24 1.51 9.39
CA LEU A 135 -10.69 1.41 9.26
C LEU A 135 -11.35 2.81 9.09
N ASP A 136 -10.56 3.89 9.24
CA ASP A 136 -10.96 5.26 8.90
C ASP A 136 -10.76 5.58 7.41
N ASP A 137 -9.99 4.75 6.68
CA ASP A 137 -9.73 5.02 5.26
C ASP A 137 -11.04 4.93 4.46
N PRO A 138 -11.34 5.91 3.58
CA PRO A 138 -12.64 6.01 2.90
C PRO A 138 -13.04 4.75 2.14
N VAL A 139 -12.07 4.01 1.58
CA VAL A 139 -12.30 2.73 0.89
C VAL A 139 -12.86 1.66 1.85
N LEU A 140 -12.42 1.66 3.11
CA LEU A 140 -12.89 0.72 4.13
C LEU A 140 -14.15 1.22 4.84
N GLU A 141 -14.27 2.52 5.05
CA GLU A 141 -15.43 3.14 5.70
C GLU A 141 -16.73 2.88 4.93
N ILE A 142 -16.71 2.94 3.59
CA ILE A 142 -17.85 2.63 2.73
C ILE A 142 -18.42 1.24 3.00
N PHE A 143 -17.58 0.28 3.38
CA PHE A 143 -17.98 -1.11 3.59
C PHE A 143 -18.19 -1.47 5.07
N GLY A 144 -18.30 -0.49 5.96
CA GLY A 144 -18.72 -0.69 7.35
C GLY A 144 -17.60 -0.56 8.38
N GLY A 145 -16.63 0.33 8.16
CA GLY A 145 -15.50 0.55 9.06
C GLY A 145 -15.87 0.69 10.54
N GLU A 146 -16.84 1.54 10.88
CA GLU A 146 -17.29 1.73 12.28
C GLU A 146 -17.91 0.47 12.91
N TRP A 147 -18.70 -0.29 12.17
CA TRP A 147 -19.22 -1.55 12.68
C TRP A 147 -18.08 -2.54 12.98
N VAL A 148 -17.11 -2.64 12.07
CA VAL A 148 -15.94 -3.52 12.25
C VAL A 148 -15.13 -3.09 13.47
N LYS A 149 -14.86 -1.80 13.66
CA LYS A 149 -14.17 -1.27 14.85
C LYS A 149 -14.86 -1.68 16.15
N ASN A 150 -16.18 -1.56 16.19
CA ASN A 150 -16.94 -1.91 17.38
C ASN A 150 -16.84 -3.42 17.70
N VAL A 151 -16.89 -4.27 16.68
CA VAL A 151 -16.71 -5.72 16.85
C VAL A 151 -15.30 -6.03 17.36
N LEU A 152 -14.27 -5.43 16.77
CA LEU A 152 -12.88 -5.64 17.18
C LEU A 152 -12.61 -5.20 18.62
N ARG A 153 -13.15 -4.03 19.03
CA ARG A 153 -13.06 -3.57 20.41
C ARG A 153 -13.75 -4.55 21.39
N GLN A 154 -14.92 -5.09 21.01
CA GLN A 154 -15.61 -6.10 21.81
C GLN A 154 -14.81 -7.41 21.94
N MET A 155 -14.01 -7.74 20.93
CA MET A 155 -13.09 -8.89 20.96
C MET A 155 -11.80 -8.62 21.74
N GLY A 156 -11.62 -7.40 22.27
CA GLY A 156 -10.44 -7.01 23.08
C GLY A 156 -9.23 -6.55 22.28
N MET A 157 -9.38 -6.30 20.98
CA MET A 157 -8.31 -5.76 20.14
C MET A 157 -7.99 -4.31 20.54
N THR A 158 -6.71 -3.99 20.63
CA THR A 158 -6.21 -2.65 20.97
C THR A 158 -5.87 -1.84 19.71
N GLU A 159 -5.72 -0.52 19.84
CA GLU A 159 -5.46 0.35 18.66
C GLU A 159 -4.05 0.18 18.10
N ASP A 160 -3.11 -0.34 18.89
CA ASP A 160 -1.73 -0.60 18.53
C ASP A 160 -1.50 -1.99 17.87
N GLU A 161 -2.57 -2.74 17.67
CA GLU A 161 -2.57 -4.02 16.96
C GLU A 161 -3.08 -3.87 15.53
N ALA A 162 -2.34 -4.45 14.57
CA ALA A 162 -2.79 -4.56 13.17
C ALA A 162 -3.47 -5.90 12.92
N ILE A 163 -4.48 -5.89 12.06
CA ILE A 163 -4.99 -7.12 11.46
C ILE A 163 -4.15 -7.42 10.21
N GLU A 164 -3.51 -8.58 10.22
CA GLU A 164 -2.73 -9.10 9.10
C GLU A 164 -3.36 -10.41 8.63
N SER A 165 -4.07 -10.38 7.52
CA SER A 165 -4.77 -11.57 7.02
C SER A 165 -4.95 -11.52 5.51
N GLN A 166 -4.46 -12.54 4.83
CA GLN A 166 -4.69 -12.76 3.40
C GLN A 166 -6.18 -12.75 3.02
N MET A 167 -7.04 -13.23 3.92
CA MET A 167 -8.49 -13.22 3.69
C MET A 167 -9.03 -11.79 3.71
N VAL A 168 -8.53 -10.95 4.61
CA VAL A 168 -8.95 -9.55 4.71
C VAL A 168 -8.43 -8.76 3.52
N SER A 169 -7.16 -8.93 3.11
CA SER A 169 -6.61 -8.30 1.90
C SER A 169 -7.43 -8.65 0.65
N ARG A 170 -7.87 -9.91 0.52
CA ARG A 170 -8.78 -10.31 -0.57
C ARG A 170 -10.13 -9.61 -0.51
N ARG A 171 -10.69 -9.35 0.68
CA ARG A 171 -11.94 -8.61 0.85
C ARG A 171 -11.79 -7.15 0.47
N ILE A 172 -10.67 -6.54 0.81
CA ILE A 172 -10.34 -5.17 0.39
C ILE A 172 -10.26 -5.10 -1.14
N ARG A 173 -9.55 -6.03 -1.76
CA ARG A 173 -9.47 -6.11 -3.23
C ARG A 173 -10.85 -6.25 -3.88
N GLN A 174 -11.75 -7.07 -3.31
CA GLN A 174 -13.13 -7.18 -3.76
C GLN A 174 -13.92 -5.88 -3.59
N ALA A 175 -13.66 -5.11 -2.52
CA ALA A 175 -14.25 -3.80 -2.30
C ALA A 175 -13.79 -2.81 -3.38
N GLN A 176 -12.49 -2.73 -3.66
CA GLN A 176 -11.94 -1.92 -4.75
C GLN A 176 -12.56 -2.28 -6.11
N GLN A 177 -12.70 -3.57 -6.44
CA GLN A 177 -13.36 -4.01 -7.68
C GLN A 177 -14.82 -3.53 -7.80
N LYS A 178 -15.55 -3.47 -6.66
CA LYS A 178 -16.90 -2.91 -6.65
C LYS A 178 -16.91 -1.40 -6.87
N ILE A 179 -15.91 -0.68 -6.37
CA ILE A 179 -15.74 0.75 -6.63
C ILE A 179 -15.40 0.96 -8.10
N GLU A 180 -14.44 0.19 -8.64
CA GLU A 180 -14.02 0.26 -10.05
C GLU A 180 -15.21 0.04 -11.02
N GLY A 181 -16.09 -0.91 -10.72
CA GLY A 181 -17.32 -1.16 -11.51
C GLY A 181 -18.35 -0.04 -11.45
N ARG A 182 -18.16 0.99 -10.61
CA ARG A 182 -19.06 2.15 -10.45
C ARG A 182 -18.38 3.48 -10.73
N ALA A 183 -17.07 3.47 -10.90
CA ALA A 183 -16.31 4.67 -11.18
C ALA A 183 -16.59 5.18 -12.60
N TYR A 184 -16.84 6.49 -12.73
CA TYR A 184 -17.01 7.16 -14.02
C TYR A 184 -15.66 7.47 -14.70
N GLY A 185 -14.56 7.38 -13.96
CA GLY A 185 -13.22 7.69 -14.44
C GLY A 185 -12.18 7.58 -13.32
N ASN A 186 -11.01 8.16 -13.57
CA ASN A 186 -9.94 8.31 -12.59
C ASN A 186 -9.44 9.76 -12.62
N PHE A 187 -10.28 10.69 -12.18
CA PHE A 187 -9.92 12.11 -12.11
C PHE A 187 -9.12 12.38 -10.84
N ASP A 188 -8.07 13.16 -10.96
CA ASP A 188 -7.18 13.55 -9.86
C ASP A 188 -7.94 14.14 -8.68
N ALA A 189 -7.46 13.85 -7.46
CA ALA A 189 -8.04 14.29 -6.21
C ALA A 189 -6.96 14.50 -5.14
N GLU A 190 -7.28 15.29 -4.11
CA GLU A 190 -6.37 15.59 -3.01
C GLU A 190 -6.37 14.50 -1.92
N SER A 191 -7.41 13.65 -1.90
CA SER A 191 -7.58 12.56 -0.95
C SER A 191 -8.43 11.44 -1.52
N ALA A 192 -8.39 10.25 -0.92
CA ALA A 192 -9.26 9.14 -1.29
C ALA A 192 -10.76 9.47 -1.15
N ALA A 193 -11.14 10.27 -0.13
CA ALA A 193 -12.52 10.75 0.04
C ALA A 193 -12.94 11.64 -1.12
N HIS A 194 -12.13 12.64 -1.46
CA HIS A 194 -12.38 13.53 -2.60
C HIS A 194 -12.40 12.76 -3.93
N TRP A 195 -11.54 11.73 -4.08
CA TRP A 195 -11.56 10.89 -5.25
C TRP A 195 -12.90 10.14 -5.38
N LEU A 196 -13.42 9.56 -4.30
CA LEU A 196 -14.71 8.87 -4.28
C LEU A 196 -15.87 9.81 -4.58
N GLU A 197 -15.90 11.00 -4.01
CA GLU A 197 -16.91 12.02 -4.29
C GLU A 197 -16.94 12.39 -5.78
N LYS A 198 -15.78 12.52 -6.39
CA LYS A 198 -15.62 12.95 -7.78
C LYS A 198 -15.87 11.85 -8.80
N ASN A 199 -15.41 10.64 -8.51
CA ASN A 199 -15.42 9.53 -9.46
C ASN A 199 -16.53 8.51 -9.19
N CYS A 200 -17.07 8.46 -7.96
CA CYS A 200 -18.12 7.51 -7.54
C CYS A 200 -19.17 8.18 -6.65
N PRO A 201 -19.81 9.30 -7.06
CA PRO A 201 -20.71 10.06 -6.20
C PRO A 201 -21.92 9.27 -5.68
N GLU A 202 -22.23 8.13 -6.30
CA GLU A 202 -23.32 7.24 -5.85
C GLU A 202 -22.95 6.48 -4.56
N LEU A 203 -21.66 6.29 -4.29
CA LEU A 203 -21.19 5.59 -3.09
C LEU A 203 -21.07 6.51 -1.87
N THR A 204 -21.01 7.82 -2.09
CA THR A 204 -20.82 8.84 -1.03
C THR A 204 -22.11 9.53 -0.61
N LYS A 205 -23.20 9.37 -1.37
CA LYS A 205 -24.52 9.88 -1.00
C LYS A 205 -25.13 8.97 0.07
N LYS A 206 -25.10 9.42 1.33
CA LYS A 206 -25.89 8.86 2.44
C LYS A 206 -27.32 9.33 2.34
#